data_3fee614ef148aa62d980a63fa26d2489
#
_entry.id   3fee614ef148aa62d980a63fa26d2489
#
_cell.length_a   1.000
_cell.length_b   1.000
_cell.length_c   1.000
_cell.angle_alpha   90.00
_cell.angle_beta   90.00
_cell.angle_gamma   90.00
#
_symmetry.space_group_name_H-M   'P 1'
#
loop_
_entity.id
_entity.type
_entity.pdbx_description
1 polymer ?
#
loop_
_entity_poly.entity_id
_entity_poly.type
_entity_poly.pdbx_seq_one_letter_code
_entity_poly.pdbx_strand_id
1 'polypeptide(L)'
;MGRINVGRAKWTVISLGVSLIVQGEINTDFISQFKEVIVKQINLGKRFIIVCGGGRVARDYQNAYKIIVPVADSNILDWIGISATRLNAQLLAGVFGYLADQRIIDNPNKKIQTKKSVVFAGGWKPGWSTDYVAVLLARNVGEQRIINLTNVDGVYDFGEDGEEKTLINRIIWDDYMAIIPKKWTPGLSSPFDPIASKEAQRRGIEVAVMGQSLRNFELCLDGESFKGTTIVGNSPNLYPYVQDFKKKRLHRIEDTFLYE
;
A
#
# COMPACT_ATOMS: atom_id res chain seq x y z
N MET A 1 14.58 -21.87 36.65
CA MET A 1 13.40 -21.58 35.84
C MET A 1 13.79 -20.62 34.74
N GLY A 2 14.04 -21.13 33.52
CA GLY A 2 14.38 -20.33 32.35
C GLY A 2 13.15 -19.53 31.94
N ARG A 3 13.27 -18.19 31.85
CA ARG A 3 12.26 -17.35 31.25
C ARG A 3 12.23 -17.69 29.75
N ILE A 4 11.16 -18.31 29.29
CA ILE A 4 10.84 -18.45 27.88
C ILE A 4 10.67 -17.01 27.37
N ASN A 5 11.61 -16.54 26.57
CA ASN A 5 11.51 -15.26 25.87
C ASN A 5 10.47 -15.47 24.76
N VAL A 6 9.19 -15.25 25.08
CA VAL A 6 8.10 -15.26 24.11
C VAL A 6 8.37 -14.05 23.23
N GLY A 7 9.01 -14.28 22.09
CA GLY A 7 9.31 -13.25 21.09
C GLY A 7 8.02 -12.45 20.85
N ARG A 8 8.13 -11.12 20.94
CA ARG A 8 6.99 -10.22 20.72
C ARG A 8 6.42 -10.54 19.34
N ALA A 9 5.13 -10.90 19.27
CA ALA A 9 4.48 -11.21 17.99
C ALA A 9 4.77 -10.09 16.98
N LYS A 10 5.33 -10.49 15.84
CA LYS A 10 5.78 -9.56 14.79
C LYS A 10 4.55 -8.91 14.15
N TRP A 11 4.60 -7.60 13.92
CA TRP A 11 3.58 -6.90 13.21
C TRP A 11 3.65 -7.17 11.70
N THR A 12 2.51 -7.26 11.03
CA THR A 12 2.39 -7.20 9.58
C THR A 12 1.73 -5.87 9.21
N VAL A 13 2.37 -5.09 8.34
CA VAL A 13 1.83 -3.79 7.89
C VAL A 13 1.15 -3.96 6.54
N ILE A 14 -0.09 -3.51 6.45
CA ILE A 14 -0.91 -3.57 5.24
C ILE A 14 -1.31 -2.14 4.86
N SER A 15 -0.99 -1.71 3.64
CA SER A 15 -1.64 -0.57 2.98
C SER A 15 -2.86 -1.11 2.25
N LEU A 16 -4.05 -0.71 2.69
CA LEU A 16 -5.31 -1.21 2.15
C LEU A 16 -5.95 -0.17 1.25
N GLY A 17 -5.93 -0.45 -0.04
CA GLY A 17 -6.58 0.35 -1.07
C GLY A 17 -8.10 0.34 -0.87
N VAL A 18 -8.66 1.49 -0.56
CA VAL A 18 -10.09 1.60 -0.24
C VAL A 18 -11.00 1.37 -1.45
N SER A 19 -10.48 1.40 -2.67
CA SER A 19 -11.22 0.89 -3.84
C SER A 19 -11.69 -0.56 -3.68
N LEU A 20 -11.10 -1.33 -2.77
CA LEU A 20 -11.55 -2.68 -2.41
C LEU A 20 -12.73 -2.66 -1.43
N ILE A 21 -12.81 -1.62 -0.59
CA ILE A 21 -13.84 -1.46 0.45
C ILE A 21 -15.03 -0.66 -0.07
N VAL A 22 -14.79 0.36 -0.94
CA VAL A 22 -15.82 1.26 -1.47
C VAL A 22 -15.64 1.38 -2.98
N GLN A 23 -16.47 0.65 -3.74
CA GLN A 23 -16.47 0.64 -5.22
C GLN A 23 -17.61 1.46 -5.84
N GLY A 24 -18.40 2.11 -5.05
CA GLY A 24 -19.66 2.81 -5.34
C GLY A 24 -20.46 2.78 -4.06
N GLU A 25 -20.71 1.60 -3.57
CA GLU A 25 -21.23 1.30 -2.23
C GLU A 25 -20.13 0.65 -1.38
N ILE A 26 -20.40 0.51 -0.08
CA ILE A 26 -19.50 -0.21 0.84
C ILE A 26 -19.59 -1.69 0.51
N ASN A 27 -18.45 -2.29 0.15
CA ASN A 27 -18.35 -3.71 -0.19
C ASN A 27 -18.30 -4.57 1.10
N THR A 28 -19.46 -4.82 1.66
CA THR A 28 -19.63 -5.58 2.91
C THR A 28 -19.10 -7.01 2.80
N ASP A 29 -19.23 -7.63 1.63
CA ASP A 29 -18.75 -8.99 1.37
C ASP A 29 -17.23 -9.07 1.41
N PHE A 30 -16.55 -8.13 0.74
CA PHE A 30 -15.09 -8.05 0.82
C PHE A 30 -14.62 -7.81 2.26
N ILE A 31 -15.26 -6.89 2.99
CA ILE A 31 -14.90 -6.55 4.37
C ILE A 31 -15.07 -7.79 5.27
N SER A 32 -16.15 -8.55 5.11
CA SER A 32 -16.42 -9.76 5.88
C SER A 32 -15.34 -10.81 5.63
N GLN A 33 -15.07 -11.13 4.36
CA GLN A 33 -14.05 -12.11 3.98
C GLN A 33 -12.63 -11.67 4.36
N PHE A 34 -12.30 -10.38 4.20
CA PHE A 34 -11.03 -9.83 4.66
C PHE A 34 -10.84 -10.01 6.16
N LYS A 35 -11.89 -9.74 6.95
CA LYS A 35 -11.87 -9.99 8.39
C LYS A 35 -11.60 -11.46 8.70
N GLU A 36 -12.23 -12.40 8.00
CA GLU A 36 -12.03 -13.84 8.22
C GLU A 36 -10.56 -14.24 7.99
N VAL A 37 -9.95 -13.78 6.89
CA VAL A 37 -8.52 -14.02 6.60
C VAL A 37 -7.65 -13.46 7.72
N ILE A 38 -7.87 -12.21 8.13
CA ILE A 38 -7.08 -11.59 9.21
C ILE A 38 -7.28 -12.32 10.54
N VAL A 39 -8.50 -12.71 10.90
CA VAL A 39 -8.78 -13.46 12.14
C VAL A 39 -8.08 -14.81 12.13
N LYS A 40 -8.09 -15.54 11.02
CA LYS A 40 -7.33 -16.79 10.87
C LYS A 40 -5.85 -16.56 11.15
N GLN A 41 -5.26 -15.51 10.62
CA GLN A 41 -3.85 -15.18 10.83
C GLN A 41 -3.54 -14.71 12.28
N ILE A 42 -4.50 -14.03 12.92
CA ILE A 42 -4.39 -13.68 14.35
C ILE A 42 -4.35 -14.94 15.22
N ASN A 43 -5.15 -15.95 14.91
CA ASN A 43 -5.15 -17.23 15.61
C ASN A 43 -3.81 -17.98 15.46
N LEU A 44 -3.05 -17.67 14.40
CA LEU A 44 -1.66 -18.12 14.21
C LEU A 44 -0.61 -17.21 14.91
N GLY A 45 -1.06 -16.25 15.72
CA GLY A 45 -0.20 -15.39 16.53
C GLY A 45 0.29 -14.11 15.81
N LYS A 46 -0.19 -13.80 14.60
CA LYS A 46 0.18 -12.58 13.89
C LYS A 46 -0.56 -11.36 14.43
N ARG A 47 0.03 -10.17 14.24
CA ARG A 47 -0.57 -8.88 14.57
C ARG A 47 -0.53 -7.96 13.36
N PHE A 48 -1.51 -7.08 13.24
CA PHE A 48 -1.70 -6.29 12.03
C PHE A 48 -1.79 -4.79 12.30
N ILE A 49 -1.13 -4.02 11.45
CA ILE A 49 -1.32 -2.59 11.28
C ILE A 49 -1.93 -2.40 9.89
N ILE A 50 -3.15 -1.91 9.83
CA ILE A 50 -3.87 -1.74 8.56
C ILE A 50 -4.09 -0.24 8.33
N VAL A 51 -3.48 0.27 7.27
CA VAL A 51 -3.57 1.68 6.86
C VAL A 51 -4.61 1.80 5.77
N CYS A 52 -5.67 2.56 6.02
CA CYS A 52 -6.79 2.71 5.10
C CYS A 52 -6.62 3.94 4.20
N GLY A 53 -6.84 3.76 2.90
CA GLY A 53 -6.92 4.87 1.95
C GLY A 53 -8.24 5.64 2.02
N GLY A 54 -8.36 6.75 1.28
CA GLY A 54 -9.58 7.58 1.21
C GLY A 54 -10.60 7.11 0.17
N GLY A 55 -10.13 6.53 -0.94
CA GLY A 55 -10.94 5.96 -2.00
C GLY A 55 -11.89 6.93 -2.70
N ARG A 56 -13.03 6.42 -3.13
CA ARG A 56 -14.07 7.21 -3.82
C ARG A 56 -14.64 8.29 -2.90
N VAL A 57 -14.90 7.98 -1.64
CA VAL A 57 -15.44 8.95 -0.68
C VAL A 57 -14.58 10.22 -0.64
N ALA A 58 -13.25 10.07 -0.51
CA ALA A 58 -12.34 11.22 -0.54
C ALA A 58 -12.48 12.02 -1.83
N ARG A 59 -12.49 11.33 -2.99
CA ARG A 59 -12.57 11.98 -4.31
C ARG A 59 -13.89 12.72 -4.51
N ASP A 60 -15.00 12.14 -4.11
CA ASP A 60 -16.33 12.76 -4.27
C ASP A 60 -16.42 14.06 -3.46
N TYR A 61 -15.96 14.06 -2.20
CA TYR A 61 -15.92 15.26 -1.37
C TYR A 61 -14.91 16.31 -1.87
N GLN A 62 -13.73 15.88 -2.31
CA GLN A 62 -12.72 16.76 -2.90
C GLN A 62 -13.22 17.40 -4.21
N ASN A 63 -13.94 16.64 -5.03
CA ASN A 63 -14.52 17.16 -6.27
C ASN A 63 -15.64 18.15 -5.98
N ALA A 64 -16.53 17.85 -5.02
CA ALA A 64 -17.56 18.80 -4.58
C ALA A 64 -16.94 20.13 -4.10
N TYR A 65 -15.87 20.06 -3.28
CA TYR A 65 -15.15 21.25 -2.83
C TYR A 65 -14.57 22.05 -4.02
N LYS A 66 -13.92 21.38 -4.99
CA LYS A 66 -13.36 22.04 -6.19
C LYS A 66 -14.42 22.72 -7.06
N ILE A 67 -15.64 22.15 -7.13
CA ILE A 67 -16.75 22.75 -7.89
C ILE A 67 -17.26 24.02 -7.21
N ILE A 68 -17.34 24.00 -5.87
CA ILE A 68 -17.90 25.12 -5.10
C ILE A 68 -16.88 26.26 -4.92
N VAL A 69 -15.58 25.92 -4.79
CA VAL A 69 -14.50 26.87 -4.53
C VAL A 69 -13.62 27.02 -5.78
N PRO A 70 -13.70 28.16 -6.52
CA PRO A 70 -12.98 28.35 -7.78
C PRO A 70 -11.46 28.21 -7.68
N VAL A 71 -10.87 28.58 -6.53
CA VAL A 71 -9.43 28.41 -6.23
C VAL A 71 -9.32 27.49 -5.03
N ALA A 72 -9.33 26.17 -5.30
CA ALA A 72 -9.31 25.17 -4.26
C ALA A 72 -7.95 25.10 -3.56
N ASP A 73 -7.93 25.22 -2.22
CA ASP A 73 -6.73 25.05 -1.41
C ASP A 73 -6.36 23.55 -1.32
N SER A 74 -5.13 23.23 -1.71
CA SER A 74 -4.59 21.87 -1.69
C SER A 74 -4.53 21.28 -0.27
N ASN A 75 -4.27 22.09 0.75
CA ASN A 75 -4.28 21.62 2.14
C ASN A 75 -5.68 21.22 2.60
N ILE A 76 -6.71 21.96 2.19
CA ILE A 76 -8.11 21.62 2.50
C ILE A 76 -8.48 20.31 1.78
N LEU A 77 -8.12 20.17 0.52
CA LEU A 77 -8.32 18.92 -0.23
C LEU A 77 -7.66 17.73 0.48
N ASP A 78 -6.44 17.88 0.96
CA ASP A 78 -5.73 16.84 1.71
C ASP A 78 -6.45 16.52 3.04
N TRP A 79 -6.91 17.54 3.79
CA TRP A 79 -7.67 17.30 5.02
C TRP A 79 -8.99 16.58 4.78
N ILE A 80 -9.70 16.88 3.69
CA ILE A 80 -10.90 16.14 3.26
C ILE A 80 -10.52 14.68 3.00
N GLY A 81 -9.45 14.44 2.25
CA GLY A 81 -8.94 13.09 2.00
C GLY A 81 -8.56 12.35 3.29
N ILE A 82 -7.82 13.00 4.20
CA ILE A 82 -7.44 12.45 5.50
C ILE A 82 -8.66 12.04 6.31
N SER A 83 -9.70 12.90 6.36
CA SER A 83 -10.95 12.61 7.07
C SER A 83 -11.63 11.35 6.52
N ALA A 84 -11.69 11.21 5.20
CA ALA A 84 -12.24 10.01 4.55
C ALA A 84 -11.43 8.75 4.90
N THR A 85 -10.08 8.82 4.93
CA THR A 85 -9.26 7.67 5.34
C THR A 85 -9.54 7.22 6.76
N ARG A 86 -9.76 8.17 7.67
CA ARG A 86 -10.06 7.90 9.08
C ARG A 86 -11.47 7.33 9.28
N LEU A 87 -12.44 7.79 8.48
CA LEU A 87 -13.79 7.22 8.45
C LEU A 87 -13.74 5.74 8.05
N ASN A 88 -13.00 5.40 6.99
CA ASN A 88 -12.83 4.03 6.53
C ASN A 88 -12.10 3.17 7.59
N ALA A 89 -11.08 3.71 8.23
CA ALA A 89 -10.37 3.03 9.31
C ALA A 89 -11.28 2.78 10.52
N GLN A 90 -12.16 3.73 10.85
CA GLN A 90 -13.11 3.61 11.96
C GLN A 90 -14.17 2.52 11.68
N LEU A 91 -14.66 2.43 10.44
CA LEU A 91 -15.57 1.36 10.03
C LEU A 91 -14.92 0.00 10.27
N LEU A 92 -13.69 -0.20 9.77
CA LEU A 92 -13.00 -1.47 9.94
C LEU A 92 -12.68 -1.76 11.41
N ALA A 93 -12.25 -0.78 12.20
CA ALA A 93 -12.02 -0.97 13.63
C ALA A 93 -13.30 -1.47 14.34
N GLY A 94 -14.45 -0.89 14.01
CA GLY A 94 -15.75 -1.34 14.50
C GLY A 94 -16.08 -2.77 14.08
N VAL A 95 -15.84 -3.12 12.80
CA VAL A 95 -16.07 -4.48 12.26
C VAL A 95 -15.21 -5.53 12.98
N PHE A 96 -13.95 -5.20 13.31
CA PHE A 96 -13.05 -6.11 14.04
C PHE A 96 -13.34 -6.17 15.54
N GLY A 97 -14.08 -5.20 16.09
CA GLY A 97 -14.57 -5.23 17.47
C GLY A 97 -13.46 -5.38 18.52
N TYR A 98 -13.59 -6.36 19.40
CA TYR A 98 -12.64 -6.57 20.50
C TYR A 98 -11.21 -6.95 20.06
N LEU A 99 -10.99 -7.40 18.83
CA LEU A 99 -9.68 -7.72 18.27
C LEU A 99 -8.88 -6.46 17.93
N ALA A 100 -9.57 -5.36 17.65
CA ALA A 100 -8.96 -4.10 17.24
C ALA A 100 -8.84 -3.08 18.39
N ASP A 101 -7.80 -2.26 18.33
CA ASP A 101 -7.79 -1.00 19.09
C ASP A 101 -8.75 -0.04 18.38
N GLN A 102 -9.72 0.50 19.13
CA GLN A 102 -10.74 1.41 18.57
C GLN A 102 -10.19 2.82 18.29
N ARG A 103 -9.00 3.12 18.76
CA ARG A 103 -8.30 4.38 18.48
C ARG A 103 -7.58 4.27 17.14
N ILE A 104 -8.00 5.09 16.19
CA ILE A 104 -7.34 5.18 14.89
C ILE A 104 -6.01 5.92 15.03
N ILE A 105 -4.94 5.33 14.50
CA ILE A 105 -3.62 5.97 14.48
C ILE A 105 -3.67 7.15 13.49
N ASP A 106 -3.49 8.35 14.01
CA ASP A 106 -3.44 9.62 13.28
C ASP A 106 -2.03 10.20 13.14
N ASN A 107 -1.08 9.65 13.87
CA ASN A 107 0.33 10.05 13.84
C ASN A 107 1.25 8.81 13.84
N PRO A 108 1.86 8.47 12.69
CA PRO A 108 2.67 7.26 12.54
C PRO A 108 4.01 7.31 13.29
N ASN A 109 4.39 8.46 13.84
CA ASN A 109 5.63 8.59 14.62
C ASN A 109 5.43 8.28 16.12
N LYS A 110 4.18 8.23 16.59
CA LYS A 110 3.91 7.83 17.98
C LYS A 110 4.08 6.33 18.14
N LYS A 111 4.64 5.93 19.29
CA LYS A 111 4.80 4.50 19.63
C LYS A 111 3.43 3.82 19.76
N ILE A 112 3.27 2.66 19.12
CA ILE A 112 2.05 1.87 19.22
C ILE A 112 2.04 1.14 20.55
N GLN A 113 1.09 1.50 21.42
CA GLN A 113 0.91 0.92 22.74
C GLN A 113 -0.47 0.28 22.84
N THR A 114 -0.55 -0.99 22.50
CA THR A 114 -1.80 -1.77 22.58
C THR A 114 -1.50 -3.25 22.81
N LYS A 115 -2.44 -3.93 23.45
CA LYS A 115 -2.47 -5.41 23.58
C LYS A 115 -3.32 -6.05 22.47
N LYS A 116 -4.01 -5.24 21.67
CA LYS A 116 -4.89 -5.71 20.60
C LYS A 116 -4.10 -6.28 19.43
N SER A 117 -4.70 -7.23 18.72
CA SER A 117 -4.08 -7.90 17.59
C SER A 117 -4.09 -7.05 16.32
N VAL A 118 -5.02 -6.10 16.21
CA VAL A 118 -5.15 -5.24 15.04
C VAL A 118 -5.19 -3.78 15.48
N VAL A 119 -4.51 -2.91 14.75
CA VAL A 119 -4.64 -1.46 14.82
C VAL A 119 -4.90 -0.90 13.43
N PHE A 120 -5.74 0.10 13.36
CA PHE A 120 -6.06 0.79 12.12
C PHE A 120 -5.46 2.19 12.11
N ALA A 121 -5.03 2.63 10.93
CA ALA A 121 -4.49 3.97 10.70
C ALA A 121 -5.16 4.62 9.49
N GLY A 122 -5.23 5.94 9.51
CA GLY A 122 -5.62 6.78 8.38
C GLY A 122 -4.50 7.71 7.97
N GLY A 123 -4.83 8.71 7.13
CA GLY A 123 -3.91 9.77 6.72
C GLY A 123 -3.40 10.57 7.92
N TRP A 124 -2.18 11.07 7.78
CA TRP A 124 -1.49 11.80 8.85
C TRP A 124 -1.70 13.31 8.75
N LYS A 125 -1.10 13.94 7.76
CA LYS A 125 -1.15 15.39 7.52
C LYS A 125 -1.04 15.69 6.03
N PRO A 126 -1.40 16.90 5.58
CA PRO A 126 -1.30 17.30 4.18
C PRO A 126 0.07 17.03 3.55
N GLY A 127 0.07 16.67 2.27
CA GLY A 127 1.27 16.35 1.49
C GLY A 127 1.78 14.90 1.64
N TRP A 128 1.09 14.04 2.41
CA TRP A 128 1.51 12.66 2.64
C TRP A 128 0.39 11.67 2.33
N SER A 129 0.72 10.65 1.54
CA SER A 129 -0.20 9.57 1.22
C SER A 129 -0.35 8.57 2.37
N THR A 130 -1.34 7.69 2.26
CA THR A 130 -1.49 6.55 3.16
C THR A 130 -0.39 5.50 2.97
N ASP A 131 0.18 5.37 1.77
CA ASP A 131 1.37 4.53 1.54
C ASP A 131 2.57 5.03 2.34
N TYR A 132 2.79 6.35 2.36
CA TYR A 132 3.84 6.93 3.18
C TYR A 132 3.60 6.69 4.68
N VAL A 133 2.34 6.79 5.14
CA VAL A 133 1.97 6.43 6.52
C VAL A 133 2.30 4.96 6.81
N ALA A 134 2.03 4.05 5.87
CA ALA A 134 2.38 2.62 6.01
C ALA A 134 3.89 2.41 6.15
N VAL A 135 4.70 3.13 5.36
CA VAL A 135 6.18 3.08 5.48
C VAL A 135 6.65 3.57 6.85
N LEU A 136 6.08 4.67 7.36
CA LEU A 136 6.43 5.19 8.68
C LEU A 136 6.03 4.24 9.81
N LEU A 137 4.87 3.58 9.70
CA LEU A 137 4.41 2.60 10.67
C LEU A 137 5.24 1.32 10.63
N ALA A 138 5.62 0.83 9.44
CA ALA A 138 6.56 -0.28 9.30
C ALA A 138 7.88 0.02 10.00
N ARG A 139 8.46 1.20 9.76
CA ARG A 139 9.64 1.67 10.49
C ARG A 139 9.43 1.69 12.01
N ASN A 140 8.29 2.20 12.46
CA ASN A 140 7.99 2.37 13.90
C ASN A 140 8.01 1.04 14.65
N VAL A 141 7.59 -0.04 13.99
CA VAL A 141 7.53 -1.39 14.58
C VAL A 141 8.71 -2.29 14.18
N GLY A 142 9.63 -1.78 13.36
CA GLY A 142 10.81 -2.54 12.88
C GLY A 142 10.46 -3.59 11.82
N GLU A 143 9.34 -3.39 11.07
CA GLU A 143 8.95 -4.28 9.98
C GLU A 143 9.63 -3.85 8.68
N GLN A 144 10.12 -4.83 7.92
CA GLN A 144 10.83 -4.61 6.66
C GLN A 144 10.00 -4.94 5.43
N ARG A 145 8.74 -5.34 5.61
CA ARG A 145 7.85 -5.67 4.51
C ARG A 145 6.47 -5.04 4.72
N ILE A 146 5.94 -4.45 3.65
CA ILE A 146 4.57 -3.94 3.58
C ILE A 146 3.83 -4.76 2.53
N ILE A 147 2.57 -5.13 2.82
CA ILE A 147 1.66 -5.69 1.83
C ILE A 147 0.75 -4.56 1.38
N ASN A 148 0.76 -4.27 0.08
CA ASN A 148 -0.13 -3.28 -0.52
C ASN A 148 -1.24 -3.99 -1.30
N LEU A 149 -2.43 -4.04 -0.71
CA LEU A 149 -3.65 -4.53 -1.34
C LEU A 149 -4.32 -3.40 -2.11
N THR A 150 -4.44 -3.55 -3.42
CA THR A 150 -4.96 -2.51 -4.31
C THR A 150 -5.86 -3.12 -5.40
N ASN A 151 -6.39 -2.28 -6.29
CA ASN A 151 -7.25 -2.71 -7.40
C ASN A 151 -6.50 -3.19 -8.65
N VAL A 152 -5.18 -3.24 -8.59
CA VAL A 152 -4.33 -3.80 -9.66
C VAL A 152 -3.55 -4.99 -9.13
N ASP A 153 -3.33 -6.00 -9.97
CA ASP A 153 -2.65 -7.23 -9.55
C ASP A 153 -1.15 -7.02 -9.24
N GLY A 154 -0.57 -5.93 -9.69
CA GLY A 154 0.84 -5.59 -9.47
C GLY A 154 1.33 -4.53 -10.44
N VAL A 155 2.61 -4.53 -10.69
CA VAL A 155 3.29 -3.66 -11.66
C VAL A 155 3.40 -4.41 -12.98
N TYR A 156 3.00 -3.77 -14.07
CA TYR A 156 3.06 -4.37 -15.41
C TYR A 156 4.16 -3.72 -16.24
N ASP A 157 4.81 -4.51 -17.06
CA ASP A 157 5.66 -4.00 -18.13
C ASP A 157 4.78 -3.32 -19.18
N PHE A 158 5.28 -2.22 -19.75
CA PHE A 158 4.62 -1.58 -20.88
C PHE A 158 4.98 -2.41 -22.12
N GLY A 159 4.05 -3.23 -22.63
CA GLY A 159 4.16 -3.84 -23.93
C GLY A 159 4.35 -2.77 -25.02
N GLU A 160 4.91 -3.13 -26.17
CA GLU A 160 4.83 -2.32 -27.38
C GLU A 160 3.36 -2.18 -27.80
N ASP A 161 3.03 -1.18 -28.61
CA ASP A 161 1.65 -0.95 -29.06
C ASP A 161 1.04 -2.24 -29.63
N GLY A 162 0.10 -2.84 -28.88
CA GLY A 162 -0.58 -4.07 -29.22
C GLY A 162 -0.09 -5.35 -28.49
N GLU A 163 0.97 -5.29 -27.70
CA GLU A 163 1.41 -6.41 -26.87
C GLU A 163 0.66 -6.51 -25.54
N GLU A 164 0.46 -7.74 -25.08
CA GLU A 164 -0.14 -8.02 -23.78
C GLU A 164 0.81 -7.55 -22.64
N LYS A 165 0.29 -6.76 -21.73
CA LYS A 165 1.07 -6.28 -20.57
C LYS A 165 1.43 -7.44 -19.66
N THR A 166 2.72 -7.66 -19.44
CA THR A 166 3.21 -8.75 -18.58
C THR A 166 3.36 -8.27 -17.14
N LEU A 167 2.84 -9.05 -16.19
CA LEU A 167 2.99 -8.79 -14.77
C LEU A 167 4.45 -9.02 -14.34
N ILE A 168 5.05 -8.02 -13.74
CA ILE A 168 6.42 -8.08 -13.20
C ILE A 168 6.38 -8.69 -11.80
N ASN A 169 6.87 -9.90 -11.62
CA ASN A 169 6.85 -10.57 -10.33
C ASN A 169 7.79 -9.93 -9.29
N ARG A 170 8.93 -9.38 -9.75
CA ARG A 170 9.92 -8.74 -8.89
C ARG A 170 10.60 -7.59 -9.61
N ILE A 171 10.74 -6.45 -8.93
CA ILE A 171 11.37 -5.23 -9.48
C ILE A 171 12.17 -4.54 -8.38
N ILE A 172 13.29 -3.90 -8.73
CA ILE A 172 14.02 -3.06 -7.79
C ILE A 172 13.42 -1.65 -7.72
N TRP A 173 13.65 -0.95 -6.59
CA TRP A 173 13.10 0.39 -6.38
C TRP A 173 13.48 1.39 -7.48
N ASP A 174 14.72 1.36 -7.98
CA ASP A 174 15.16 2.30 -9.03
C ASP A 174 14.38 2.12 -10.32
N ASP A 175 14.17 0.88 -10.75
CA ASP A 175 13.41 0.56 -11.96
C ASP A 175 11.91 0.86 -11.76
N TYR A 176 11.35 0.54 -10.59
CA TYR A 176 9.97 0.90 -10.25
C TYR A 176 9.75 2.42 -10.30
N MET A 177 10.61 3.22 -9.66
CA MET A 177 10.50 4.68 -9.67
C MET A 177 10.73 5.30 -11.05
N ALA A 178 11.35 4.57 -11.96
CA ALA A 178 11.55 5.03 -13.33
C ALA A 178 10.28 4.91 -14.20
N ILE A 179 9.35 4.03 -13.84
CA ILE A 179 8.11 3.77 -14.60
C ILE A 179 6.87 4.42 -13.98
N ILE A 180 6.94 4.95 -12.77
CA ILE A 180 5.83 5.67 -12.14
C ILE A 180 5.98 7.19 -12.28
N PRO A 181 4.89 7.97 -12.14
CA PRO A 181 4.95 9.43 -12.13
C PRO A 181 5.90 9.95 -11.04
N LYS A 182 6.72 10.95 -11.39
CA LYS A 182 7.75 11.51 -10.47
C LYS A 182 7.18 12.37 -9.34
N LYS A 183 5.97 12.91 -9.52
CA LYS A 183 5.30 13.79 -8.54
C LYS A 183 4.05 13.11 -8.01
N TRP A 184 3.90 13.14 -6.69
CA TRP A 184 2.65 12.74 -6.06
C TRP A 184 1.62 13.86 -6.19
N THR A 185 0.39 13.48 -6.52
CA THR A 185 -0.79 14.35 -6.49
C THR A 185 -1.95 13.59 -5.84
N PRO A 186 -2.87 14.25 -5.14
CA PRO A 186 -4.06 13.60 -4.60
C PRO A 186 -4.82 12.84 -5.68
N GLY A 187 -5.05 11.54 -5.46
CA GLY A 187 -5.71 10.67 -6.44
C GLY A 187 -4.80 10.08 -7.52
N LEU A 188 -3.48 10.21 -7.39
CA LEU A 188 -2.53 9.58 -8.28
C LEU A 188 -2.77 8.07 -8.39
N SER A 189 -2.91 7.58 -9.62
CA SER A 189 -3.04 6.16 -9.91
C SER A 189 -1.66 5.55 -10.14
N SER A 190 -0.99 5.14 -9.06
CA SER A 190 0.20 4.30 -9.12
C SER A 190 0.06 3.18 -8.10
N PRO A 191 0.63 1.98 -8.36
CA PRO A 191 0.55 0.87 -7.41
C PRO A 191 1.08 1.20 -6.02
N PHE A 192 2.09 2.05 -5.92
CA PHE A 192 2.65 2.59 -4.68
C PHE A 192 3.21 4.00 -4.96
N ASP A 193 2.94 4.98 -4.11
CA ASP A 193 3.24 6.37 -4.44
C ASP A 193 4.74 6.70 -4.45
N PRO A 194 5.18 7.70 -5.25
CA PRO A 194 6.61 7.98 -5.43
C PRO A 194 7.31 8.51 -4.18
N ILE A 195 6.62 9.17 -3.25
CA ILE A 195 7.23 9.67 -2.00
C ILE A 195 7.43 8.50 -1.02
N ALA A 196 6.40 7.66 -0.88
CA ALA A 196 6.48 6.44 -0.10
C ALA A 196 7.56 5.49 -0.64
N SER A 197 7.68 5.39 -1.96
CA SER A 197 8.70 4.57 -2.64
C SER A 197 10.12 4.98 -2.29
N LYS A 198 10.43 6.28 -2.35
CA LYS A 198 11.75 6.80 -1.95
C LYS A 198 12.07 6.52 -0.48
N GLU A 199 11.09 6.68 0.41
CA GLU A 199 11.27 6.42 1.83
C GLU A 199 11.42 4.92 2.12
N ALA A 200 10.65 4.06 1.44
CA ALA A 200 10.76 2.60 1.55
C ALA A 200 12.13 2.13 1.07
N GLN A 201 12.60 2.59 -0.10
CA GLN A 201 13.94 2.32 -0.62
C GLN A 201 15.02 2.71 0.38
N ARG A 202 14.97 3.96 0.87
CA ARG A 202 15.94 4.49 1.83
C ARG A 202 16.05 3.66 3.11
N ARG A 203 14.98 2.95 3.47
CA ARG A 203 14.90 2.13 4.68
C ARG A 203 15.09 0.64 4.44
N GLY A 204 15.28 0.22 3.20
CA GLY A 204 15.34 -1.21 2.86
C GLY A 204 14.02 -1.95 3.09
N ILE A 205 12.88 -1.24 3.04
CA ILE A 205 11.55 -1.83 3.17
C ILE A 205 11.11 -2.37 1.81
N GLU A 206 10.68 -3.62 1.78
CA GLU A 206 10.07 -4.26 0.61
C GLU A 206 8.57 -4.00 0.57
N VAL A 207 7.99 -3.92 -0.63
CA VAL A 207 6.54 -3.80 -0.81
C VAL A 207 6.03 -4.89 -1.73
N ALA A 208 5.10 -5.70 -1.22
CA ALA A 208 4.36 -6.69 -2.00
C ALA A 208 3.05 -6.05 -2.49
N VAL A 209 2.97 -5.74 -3.77
CA VAL A 209 1.76 -5.19 -4.42
C VAL A 209 0.94 -6.32 -4.98
N MET A 210 -0.36 -6.34 -4.68
CA MET A 210 -1.28 -7.35 -5.19
C MET A 210 -2.73 -6.84 -5.26
N GLY A 211 -3.51 -7.52 -6.10
CA GLY A 211 -4.93 -7.24 -6.32
C GLY A 211 -5.84 -7.76 -5.22
N GLN A 212 -7.15 -7.70 -5.50
CA GLN A 212 -8.23 -7.93 -4.53
C GLN A 212 -8.44 -9.39 -4.10
N SER A 213 -7.74 -10.36 -4.69
CA SER A 213 -7.92 -11.77 -4.37
C SER A 213 -7.48 -12.08 -2.93
N LEU A 214 -8.42 -12.32 -2.04
CA LEU A 214 -8.13 -12.65 -0.65
C LEU A 214 -7.43 -14.02 -0.50
N ARG A 215 -7.66 -14.96 -1.40
CA ARG A 215 -6.89 -16.21 -1.46
C ARG A 215 -5.41 -15.94 -1.75
N ASN A 216 -5.15 -15.05 -2.70
CA ASN A 216 -3.79 -14.64 -3.05
C ASN A 216 -3.11 -13.86 -1.90
N PHE A 217 -3.88 -13.03 -1.23
CA PHE A 217 -3.42 -12.31 -0.03
C PHE A 217 -3.05 -13.28 1.11
N GLU A 218 -3.83 -14.32 1.33
CA GLU A 218 -3.56 -15.37 2.32
C GLU A 218 -2.24 -16.09 2.01
N LEU A 219 -2.00 -16.49 0.74
CA LEU A 219 -0.72 -17.09 0.31
C LEU A 219 0.47 -16.17 0.65
N CYS A 220 0.35 -14.87 0.36
CA CYS A 220 1.39 -13.89 0.71
C CYS A 220 1.62 -13.81 2.23
N LEU A 221 0.56 -13.84 3.04
CA LEU A 221 0.65 -13.84 4.51
C LEU A 221 1.33 -15.09 5.03
N ASP A 222 1.12 -16.23 4.39
CA ASP A 222 1.73 -17.53 4.76
C ASP A 222 3.18 -17.66 4.25
N GLY A 223 3.67 -16.67 3.49
CA GLY A 223 5.03 -16.67 2.93
C GLY A 223 5.17 -17.51 1.66
N GLU A 224 4.06 -17.89 1.07
CA GLU A 224 4.01 -18.66 -0.17
C GLU A 224 4.07 -17.76 -1.40
N SER A 225 4.23 -18.38 -2.58
CA SER A 225 4.19 -17.67 -3.87
C SER A 225 2.80 -17.08 -4.10
N PHE A 226 2.75 -15.84 -4.52
CA PHE A 226 1.53 -15.09 -4.79
C PHE A 226 1.58 -14.40 -6.16
N LYS A 227 0.42 -14.13 -6.75
CA LYS A 227 0.28 -13.31 -7.95
C LYS A 227 0.40 -11.83 -7.57
N GLY A 228 1.46 -11.17 -8.03
CA GLY A 228 1.71 -9.77 -7.69
C GLY A 228 3.14 -9.36 -7.97
N THR A 229 3.51 -8.18 -7.52
CA THR A 229 4.87 -7.64 -7.65
C THR A 229 5.51 -7.45 -6.30
N THR A 230 6.72 -7.96 -6.10
CA THR A 230 7.55 -7.58 -4.94
C THR A 230 8.56 -6.51 -5.37
N ILE A 231 8.45 -5.32 -4.78
CA ILE A 231 9.39 -4.22 -4.98
C ILE A 231 10.44 -4.30 -3.88
N VAL A 232 11.73 -4.37 -4.26
CA VAL A 232 12.82 -4.66 -3.31
C VAL A 232 13.98 -3.68 -3.45
N GLY A 233 14.87 -3.67 -2.47
CA GLY A 233 16.15 -2.97 -2.54
C GLY A 233 17.07 -3.54 -3.62
N ASN A 234 18.08 -2.77 -3.99
CA ASN A 234 19.12 -3.21 -4.92
C ASN A 234 19.89 -4.37 -4.30
N SER A 235 19.79 -5.56 -4.88
CA SER A 235 20.54 -6.74 -4.48
C SER A 235 21.39 -7.23 -5.66
N PRO A 236 22.67 -7.55 -5.43
CA PRO A 236 23.55 -8.07 -6.47
C PRO A 236 22.98 -9.33 -7.17
N ASN A 237 22.21 -10.13 -6.44
CA ASN A 237 21.63 -11.38 -6.96
C ASN A 237 20.40 -11.17 -7.88
N LEU A 238 19.94 -9.93 -8.06
CA LEU A 238 18.82 -9.58 -8.96
C LEU A 238 19.30 -9.05 -10.32
N TYR A 239 20.59 -8.91 -10.53
CA TYR A 239 21.20 -8.36 -11.74
C TYR A 239 20.75 -9.00 -13.07
N PRO A 240 20.46 -10.32 -13.19
CA PRO A 240 20.04 -10.90 -14.46
C PRO A 240 18.70 -10.34 -14.97
N TYR A 241 17.73 -10.10 -14.08
CA TYR A 241 16.41 -9.57 -14.43
C TYR A 241 16.46 -8.07 -14.77
N VAL A 242 17.33 -7.31 -14.07
CA VAL A 242 17.50 -5.85 -14.28
C VAL A 242 18.16 -5.53 -15.63
N GLN A 243 19.09 -6.39 -16.11
CA GLN A 243 19.76 -6.17 -17.40
C GLN A 243 18.80 -6.32 -18.58
N ASP A 244 17.84 -7.23 -18.49
CA ASP A 244 16.85 -7.44 -19.54
C ASP A 244 15.88 -6.26 -19.63
N PHE A 245 15.49 -5.71 -18.48
CA PHE A 245 14.64 -4.52 -18.37
C PHE A 245 15.35 -3.26 -18.90
N LYS A 246 16.63 -3.07 -18.57
CA LYS A 246 17.45 -1.95 -19.06
C LYS A 246 17.73 -2.03 -20.55
N LYS A 247 18.00 -3.23 -21.09
CA LYS A 247 18.20 -3.43 -22.53
C LYS A 247 16.96 -3.09 -23.33
N LYS A 248 15.78 -3.58 -22.92
CA LYS A 248 14.49 -3.26 -23.55
C LYS A 248 14.18 -1.76 -23.52
N ARG A 249 14.59 -1.05 -22.44
CA ARG A 249 14.37 0.38 -22.29
C ARG A 249 15.36 1.24 -23.10
N LEU A 250 16.63 0.84 -23.21
CA LEU A 250 17.62 1.55 -24.01
C LEU A 250 17.27 1.49 -25.50
N HIS A 251 16.83 0.36 -26.02
CA HIS A 251 16.31 0.25 -27.40
C HIS A 251 15.13 1.21 -27.63
N ARG A 252 14.19 1.34 -26.68
CA ARG A 252 13.05 2.25 -26.80
C ARG A 252 13.44 3.73 -26.88
N ILE A 253 14.49 4.15 -26.18
CA ILE A 253 14.96 5.54 -26.20
C ILE A 253 15.66 5.84 -27.53
N GLU A 254 16.42 4.89 -28.06
CA GLU A 254 17.11 5.04 -29.35
C GLU A 254 16.13 5.09 -30.52
N ASP A 255 15.04 4.30 -30.50
CA ASP A 255 14.02 4.32 -31.54
C ASP A 255 13.17 5.60 -31.53
N THR A 256 12.98 6.24 -30.39
CA THR A 256 12.22 7.52 -30.30
C THR A 256 13.00 8.72 -30.85
N PHE A 257 14.33 8.67 -30.89
CA PHE A 257 15.17 9.74 -31.45
C PHE A 257 15.50 9.57 -32.94
N LEU A 258 15.07 8.48 -33.58
CA LEU A 258 15.27 8.23 -35.02
C LEU A 258 14.10 8.71 -35.90
N TYR A 259 13.03 9.24 -35.31
CA TYR A 259 11.82 9.72 -36.01
C TYR A 259 11.47 11.18 -35.76
N GLU A 260 12.43 12.03 -35.31
CA GLU A 260 12.31 13.51 -35.35
C GLU A 260 13.20 14.12 -36.44
#